data_84b24606dd8379e2adbc658b5f60ac6d
#
_entry.id   84b24606dd8379e2adbc658b5f60ac6d
#
_cell.length_a   1.000
_cell.length_b   1.000
_cell.length_c   1.000
_cell.angle_alpha   90.00
_cell.angle_beta   90.00
_cell.angle_gamma   90.00
#
_symmetry.space_group_name_H-M   'P 1'
#
loop_
_entity.id
_entity.type
_entity.pdbx_description
1 polymer ?
#
loop_
_entity_poly.entity_id
_entity_poly.type
_entity_poly.pdbx_seq_one_letter_code
_entity_poly.pdbx_strand_id
1 'polypeptide(L)'
;PWLPALDLPAEAPPGSRYQYGYVLEHAAPVRERLTYSTSSHTRYRTPALKPEERELHLELPKTTSARVRALADSWQRENSSPLAVVQAALRHFRQENFVYTLKPPLLGQDPVDEFLFDTRRGFCEHYTAAFVTLMRAAGIPARAINGYLGGEVNAAGNYILVRQADAHAWAEVWTAESGWTRVDPTSAVAPERVELGSEALRRLAARGVAAGSLSTAAVLRAIELGGWEQAALYTRLYWDITNFYWYRWVSDYGQRRQERFLERLGLGKLPWGALLGALLAGIALLLTAYALWQWRPTRTRDPVLAQYLRFCRKLARAGLPRAP
;
A
#
# COMPACT_ATOMS: atom_id res chain seq x y z
N PRO A 1 -9.13 5.68 -14.44
CA PRO A 1 -8.23 4.85 -13.61
C PRO A 1 -9.01 4.18 -12.49
N TRP A 2 -8.59 2.97 -12.12
CA TRP A 2 -9.22 2.18 -11.07
C TRP A 2 -8.79 2.65 -9.69
N LEU A 3 -9.74 2.63 -8.74
CA LEU A 3 -9.50 2.97 -7.35
C LEU A 3 -9.51 1.69 -6.51
N PRO A 4 -8.46 1.43 -5.71
CA PRO A 4 -8.44 0.32 -4.77
C PRO A 4 -9.56 0.46 -3.72
N ALA A 5 -10.23 -0.65 -3.43
CA ALA A 5 -11.18 -0.77 -2.33
C ALA A 5 -11.08 -2.17 -1.70
N LEU A 6 -11.53 -2.32 -0.47
CA LEU A 6 -11.63 -3.63 0.16
C LEU A 6 -12.87 -4.35 -0.37
N ASP A 7 -12.73 -5.60 -0.74
CA ASP A 7 -13.80 -6.52 -1.16
C ASP A 7 -14.92 -5.85 -1.99
N LEU A 8 -16.12 -5.69 -1.42
CA LEU A 8 -17.26 -5.08 -2.11
C LEU A 8 -17.47 -3.64 -1.61
N PRO A 9 -17.11 -2.60 -2.40
CA PRO A 9 -17.38 -1.21 -2.02
C PRO A 9 -18.87 -0.97 -1.88
N ALA A 10 -19.30 -0.29 -0.80
CA ALA A 10 -20.69 0.03 -0.53
C ALA A 10 -21.17 1.26 -1.31
N GLU A 11 -20.27 2.21 -1.55
CA GLU A 11 -20.55 3.43 -2.29
C GLU A 11 -19.34 3.92 -3.09
N ALA A 12 -19.60 4.57 -4.20
CA ALA A 12 -18.56 5.16 -5.03
C ALA A 12 -18.15 6.53 -4.45
N PRO A 13 -16.83 6.79 -4.21
CA PRO A 13 -16.36 8.09 -3.80
C PRO A 13 -16.72 9.19 -4.81
N PRO A 14 -16.80 10.47 -4.37
CA PRO A 14 -17.03 11.59 -5.28
C PRO A 14 -16.06 11.61 -6.48
N GLY A 15 -16.60 11.82 -7.68
CA GLY A 15 -15.81 11.79 -8.93
C GLY A 15 -15.47 10.39 -9.45
N SER A 16 -16.03 9.34 -8.85
CA SER A 16 -15.89 7.96 -9.30
C SER A 16 -17.24 7.29 -9.53
N ARG A 17 -17.21 6.15 -10.20
CA ARG A 17 -18.40 5.34 -10.51
C ARG A 17 -18.07 3.86 -10.39
N TYR A 18 -19.12 3.05 -10.23
CA TYR A 18 -19.00 1.62 -10.39
C TYR A 18 -18.90 1.23 -11.87
N GLN A 19 -17.99 0.34 -12.15
CA GLN A 19 -17.93 -0.42 -13.36
C GLN A 19 -18.43 -1.85 -13.13
N TYR A 20 -18.56 -2.58 -14.23
CA TYR A 20 -18.89 -4.00 -14.18
C TYR A 20 -17.94 -4.75 -13.23
N GLY A 21 -18.50 -5.68 -12.47
CA GLY A 21 -17.71 -6.50 -11.50
C GLY A 21 -17.36 -5.81 -10.21
N TYR A 22 -18.06 -4.71 -9.84
CA TYR A 22 -17.87 -3.94 -8.61
C TYR A 22 -16.56 -3.16 -8.56
N VAL A 23 -15.98 -2.87 -9.71
CA VAL A 23 -14.75 -2.08 -9.81
C VAL A 23 -15.07 -0.60 -9.67
N LEU A 24 -14.30 0.12 -8.84
CA LEU A 24 -14.39 1.58 -8.76
C LEU A 24 -13.49 2.22 -9.81
N GLU A 25 -14.05 3.10 -10.61
CA GLU A 25 -13.32 3.87 -11.61
C GLU A 25 -13.46 5.36 -11.35
N HIS A 26 -12.34 6.08 -11.27
CA HIS A 26 -12.33 7.53 -11.23
C HIS A 26 -12.58 8.11 -12.63
N ALA A 27 -13.47 9.08 -12.73
CA ALA A 27 -13.94 9.62 -14.01
C ALA A 27 -12.85 10.35 -14.80
N ALA A 28 -11.87 10.96 -14.12
CA ALA A 28 -10.75 11.67 -14.73
C ALA A 28 -9.41 10.95 -14.50
N PRO A 29 -8.41 11.16 -15.37
CA PRO A 29 -7.05 10.66 -15.13
C PRO A 29 -6.50 11.20 -13.81
N VAL A 30 -5.94 10.31 -12.97
CA VAL A 30 -5.27 10.70 -11.72
C VAL A 30 -3.84 11.14 -12.06
N ARG A 31 -3.60 12.45 -12.04
CA ARG A 31 -2.29 13.04 -12.32
C ARG A 31 -1.58 13.53 -11.06
N GLU A 32 -2.32 13.64 -9.98
CA GLU A 32 -1.84 14.08 -8.67
C GLU A 32 -2.27 13.06 -7.61
N ARG A 33 -1.79 13.22 -6.40
CA ARG A 33 -2.21 12.38 -5.28
C ARG A 33 -3.71 12.52 -5.04
N LEU A 34 -4.41 11.40 -5.04
CA LEU A 34 -5.84 11.35 -4.77
C LEU A 34 -6.07 10.79 -3.37
N THR A 35 -6.84 11.52 -2.56
CA THR A 35 -7.34 11.05 -1.27
C THR A 35 -8.84 10.85 -1.36
N TYR A 36 -9.32 9.66 -1.02
CA TYR A 36 -10.75 9.34 -1.00
C TYR A 36 -11.07 8.46 0.21
N SER A 37 -12.34 8.42 0.55
CA SER A 37 -12.90 7.52 1.57
C SER A 37 -14.00 6.68 0.92
N THR A 38 -14.01 5.40 1.24
CA THR A 38 -15.10 4.50 0.85
C THR A 38 -15.33 3.49 1.97
N SER A 39 -16.56 3.07 2.13
CA SER A 39 -16.93 1.94 2.98
C SER A 39 -17.06 0.69 2.13
N SER A 40 -16.83 -0.48 2.73
CA SER A 40 -16.86 -1.76 2.02
C SER A 40 -17.52 -2.83 2.87
N HIS A 41 -18.22 -3.74 2.20
CA HIS A 41 -18.76 -4.94 2.81
C HIS A 41 -17.73 -6.07 2.70
N THR A 42 -17.21 -6.54 3.84
CA THR A 42 -16.25 -7.65 3.90
C THR A 42 -16.95 -9.02 3.96
N ARG A 43 -18.26 -9.03 4.19
CA ARG A 43 -19.10 -10.23 4.12
C ARG A 43 -20.30 -9.89 3.25
N TYR A 44 -20.38 -10.54 2.11
CA TYR A 44 -21.44 -10.31 1.12
C TYR A 44 -21.73 -11.58 0.33
N ARG A 45 -22.85 -11.58 -0.36
CA ARG A 45 -23.19 -12.57 -1.38
C ARG A 45 -23.57 -11.80 -2.64
N THR A 46 -22.95 -12.16 -3.75
CA THR A 46 -23.29 -11.57 -5.03
C THR A 46 -24.56 -12.18 -5.60
N PRO A 47 -25.34 -11.42 -6.37
CA PRO A 47 -26.55 -11.93 -7.00
C PRO A 47 -26.26 -13.04 -8.02
N ALA A 48 -27.31 -13.68 -8.48
CA ALA A 48 -27.22 -14.63 -9.58
C ALA A 48 -26.69 -13.94 -10.85
N LEU A 49 -25.84 -14.65 -11.62
CA LEU A 49 -25.38 -14.17 -12.91
C LEU A 49 -26.51 -14.15 -13.91
N LYS A 50 -26.60 -13.09 -14.68
CA LYS A 50 -27.41 -13.05 -15.87
C LYS A 50 -26.86 -14.01 -16.92
N PRO A 51 -27.69 -14.50 -17.86
CA PRO A 51 -27.21 -15.42 -18.93
C PRO A 51 -25.99 -14.87 -19.67
N GLU A 52 -26.03 -13.60 -20.06
CA GLU A 52 -24.94 -12.95 -20.81
C GLU A 52 -23.64 -12.83 -19.96
N GLU A 53 -23.79 -12.57 -18.67
CA GLU A 53 -22.65 -12.53 -17.74
C GLU A 53 -22.05 -13.93 -17.56
N ARG A 54 -22.91 -14.95 -17.49
CA ARG A 54 -22.46 -16.33 -17.40
C ARG A 54 -21.67 -16.75 -18.62
N GLU A 55 -22.17 -16.44 -19.83
CA GLU A 55 -21.47 -16.71 -21.09
C GLU A 55 -20.11 -16.03 -21.12
N LEU A 56 -20.05 -14.74 -20.80
CA LEU A 56 -18.79 -13.98 -20.72
C LEU A 56 -17.76 -14.65 -19.81
N HIS A 57 -18.20 -15.15 -18.66
CA HIS A 57 -17.29 -15.75 -17.68
C HIS A 57 -17.00 -17.24 -17.93
N LEU A 58 -17.58 -17.82 -18.98
CA LEU A 58 -17.27 -19.13 -19.53
C LEU A 58 -16.45 -19.06 -20.82
N GLU A 59 -16.31 -17.88 -21.41
CA GLU A 59 -15.58 -17.70 -22.67
C GLU A 59 -14.12 -18.13 -22.48
N LEU A 60 -13.66 -19.01 -23.37
CA LEU A 60 -12.29 -19.51 -23.40
C LEU A 60 -11.45 -18.76 -24.44
N PRO A 61 -10.16 -18.50 -24.15
CA PRO A 61 -9.23 -18.05 -25.19
C PRO A 61 -9.23 -19.00 -26.39
N LYS A 62 -9.15 -18.44 -27.59
CA LYS A 62 -9.11 -19.24 -28.84
C LYS A 62 -7.93 -20.20 -28.89
N THR A 63 -6.86 -19.86 -28.20
CA THR A 63 -5.62 -20.64 -28.07
C THR A 63 -5.71 -21.80 -27.07
N THR A 64 -6.87 -21.98 -26.37
CA THR A 64 -6.99 -23.03 -25.36
C THR A 64 -6.85 -24.41 -25.98
N SER A 65 -5.79 -25.12 -25.64
CA SER A 65 -5.41 -26.41 -26.21
C SER A 65 -6.36 -27.56 -25.83
N ALA A 66 -6.24 -28.64 -26.54
CA ALA A 66 -6.97 -29.88 -26.25
C ALA A 66 -6.53 -30.49 -24.91
N ARG A 67 -5.23 -30.36 -24.53
CA ARG A 67 -4.70 -30.88 -23.25
C ARG A 67 -5.34 -30.16 -22.06
N VAL A 68 -5.49 -28.84 -22.12
CA VAL A 68 -6.14 -28.03 -21.08
C VAL A 68 -7.60 -28.43 -20.92
N ARG A 69 -8.33 -28.60 -22.05
CA ARG A 69 -9.73 -29.04 -21.99
C ARG A 69 -9.87 -30.44 -21.43
N ALA A 70 -9.03 -31.39 -21.85
CA ALA A 70 -9.06 -32.77 -21.37
C ALA A 70 -8.79 -32.85 -19.86
N LEU A 71 -7.88 -32.04 -19.34
CA LEU A 71 -7.59 -31.97 -17.89
C LEU A 71 -8.81 -31.44 -17.11
N ALA A 72 -9.42 -30.35 -17.58
CA ALA A 72 -10.63 -29.80 -16.96
C ALA A 72 -11.83 -30.76 -17.03
N ASP A 73 -12.02 -31.43 -18.15
CA ASP A 73 -13.06 -32.44 -18.36
C ASP A 73 -12.87 -33.66 -17.42
N SER A 74 -11.63 -34.08 -17.15
CA SER A 74 -11.37 -35.17 -16.22
C SER A 74 -11.85 -34.82 -14.81
N TRP A 75 -11.50 -33.62 -14.34
CA TRP A 75 -11.95 -33.15 -13.04
C TRP A 75 -13.46 -32.97 -12.93
N GLN A 76 -14.11 -32.49 -14.01
CA GLN A 76 -15.57 -32.38 -14.05
C GLN A 76 -16.25 -33.74 -13.93
N ARG A 77 -15.71 -34.77 -14.57
CA ARG A 77 -16.26 -36.14 -14.47
C ARG A 77 -16.04 -36.80 -13.11
N GLU A 78 -14.90 -36.53 -12.50
CA GLU A 78 -14.50 -37.14 -11.23
C GLU A 78 -15.13 -36.46 -10.00
N ASN A 79 -15.64 -35.23 -10.15
CA ASN A 79 -16.14 -34.43 -9.04
C ASN A 79 -17.59 -33.99 -9.27
N SER A 80 -18.40 -34.16 -8.21
CA SER A 80 -19.85 -33.92 -8.27
C SER A 80 -20.26 -32.47 -8.05
N SER A 81 -19.34 -31.57 -7.67
CA SER A 81 -19.66 -30.17 -7.39
C SER A 81 -18.60 -29.22 -7.92
N PRO A 82 -18.98 -27.97 -8.26
CA PRO A 82 -18.01 -26.94 -8.68
C PRO A 82 -16.88 -26.72 -7.68
N LEU A 83 -17.16 -26.72 -6.39
CA LEU A 83 -16.15 -26.55 -5.35
C LEU A 83 -15.17 -27.74 -5.28
N ALA A 84 -15.63 -28.95 -5.57
CA ALA A 84 -14.74 -30.12 -5.64
C ALA A 84 -13.79 -30.03 -6.85
N VAL A 85 -14.23 -29.48 -7.99
CA VAL A 85 -13.37 -29.18 -9.14
C VAL A 85 -12.34 -28.11 -8.80
N VAL A 86 -12.73 -27.04 -8.12
CA VAL A 86 -11.81 -26.02 -7.58
C VAL A 86 -10.71 -26.66 -6.73
N GLN A 87 -11.09 -27.54 -5.80
CA GLN A 87 -10.14 -28.26 -4.95
C GLN A 87 -9.23 -29.21 -5.74
N ALA A 88 -9.73 -29.84 -6.80
CA ALA A 88 -8.92 -30.68 -7.68
C ALA A 88 -7.84 -29.85 -8.40
N ALA A 89 -8.19 -28.69 -8.91
CA ALA A 89 -7.23 -27.77 -9.53
C ALA A 89 -6.16 -27.28 -8.53
N LEU A 90 -6.56 -26.89 -7.29
CA LEU A 90 -5.60 -26.49 -6.27
C LEU A 90 -4.68 -27.64 -5.84
N ARG A 91 -5.21 -28.86 -5.74
CA ARG A 91 -4.39 -30.06 -5.48
C ARG A 91 -3.40 -30.31 -6.60
N HIS A 92 -3.81 -30.15 -7.87
CA HIS A 92 -2.92 -30.29 -9.02
C HIS A 92 -1.73 -29.36 -8.94
N PHE A 93 -1.94 -28.05 -8.68
CA PHE A 93 -0.86 -27.10 -8.49
C PHE A 93 0.04 -27.44 -7.31
N ARG A 94 -0.48 -28.01 -6.23
CA ARG A 94 0.28 -28.38 -5.03
C ARG A 94 1.10 -29.65 -5.21
N GLN A 95 0.57 -30.64 -5.91
CA GLN A 95 1.16 -31.98 -6.00
C GLN A 95 2.10 -32.15 -7.20
N GLU A 96 1.84 -31.43 -8.27
CA GLU A 96 2.72 -31.41 -9.43
C GLU A 96 3.89 -30.42 -9.16
N ASN A 97 4.98 -30.57 -9.92
CA ASN A 97 6.22 -29.80 -9.71
C ASN A 97 6.09 -28.34 -10.18
N PHE A 98 5.08 -27.62 -9.71
CA PHE A 98 4.94 -26.18 -9.96
C PHE A 98 5.84 -25.36 -9.07
N VAL A 99 6.48 -24.33 -9.63
CA VAL A 99 7.43 -23.46 -8.93
C VAL A 99 7.01 -22.00 -9.07
N TYR A 100 6.80 -21.33 -7.95
CA TYR A 100 6.61 -19.88 -7.94
C TYR A 100 7.93 -19.16 -8.16
N THR A 101 8.00 -18.30 -9.18
CA THR A 101 9.18 -17.50 -9.50
C THR A 101 8.79 -16.19 -10.17
N LEU A 102 9.46 -15.09 -9.81
CA LEU A 102 9.31 -13.79 -10.48
C LEU A 102 10.15 -13.68 -11.77
N LYS A 103 10.91 -14.73 -12.11
CA LYS A 103 11.69 -14.82 -13.34
C LYS A 103 11.31 -16.11 -14.10
N PRO A 104 10.06 -16.22 -14.58
CA PRO A 104 9.66 -17.38 -15.37
C PRO A 104 10.34 -17.37 -16.74
N PRO A 105 10.42 -18.51 -17.42
CA PRO A 105 10.77 -18.55 -18.84
C PRO A 105 9.68 -17.80 -19.65
N LEU A 106 10.06 -17.31 -20.82
CA LEU A 106 9.10 -16.74 -21.75
C LEU A 106 8.18 -17.85 -22.28
N LEU A 107 6.89 -17.55 -22.36
CA LEU A 107 5.88 -18.43 -22.92
C LEU A 107 5.59 -18.02 -24.37
N GLY A 108 5.19 -18.98 -25.18
CA GLY A 108 4.92 -18.78 -26.59
C GLY A 108 3.46 -18.45 -26.92
N GLN A 109 2.90 -19.15 -27.91
CA GLN A 109 1.57 -18.82 -28.44
C GLN A 109 0.40 -19.36 -27.60
N ASP A 110 0.60 -20.46 -26.89
CA ASP A 110 -0.39 -21.01 -25.94
C ASP A 110 0.18 -20.99 -24.52
N PRO A 111 0.21 -19.79 -23.90
CA PRO A 111 0.89 -19.60 -22.62
C PRO A 111 0.29 -20.41 -21.48
N VAL A 112 -1.00 -20.72 -21.52
CA VAL A 112 -1.65 -21.53 -20.49
C VAL A 112 -1.24 -22.99 -20.60
N ASP A 113 -1.22 -23.53 -21.82
CA ASP A 113 -0.77 -24.90 -22.06
C ASP A 113 0.69 -25.11 -21.69
N GLU A 114 1.55 -24.23 -22.19
CA GLU A 114 3.00 -24.26 -21.90
C GLU A 114 3.29 -24.12 -20.41
N PHE A 115 2.55 -23.26 -19.71
CA PHE A 115 2.69 -23.13 -18.25
C PHE A 115 2.26 -24.40 -17.53
N LEU A 116 1.12 -24.98 -17.89
CA LEU A 116 0.56 -26.14 -17.17
C LEU A 116 1.37 -27.42 -17.37
N PHE A 117 1.90 -27.64 -18.58
CA PHE A 117 2.44 -28.95 -18.93
C PHE A 117 3.95 -28.95 -19.17
N ASP A 118 4.53 -27.81 -19.59
CA ASP A 118 5.92 -27.78 -20.04
C ASP A 118 6.82 -27.06 -19.03
N THR A 119 6.51 -25.80 -18.67
CA THR A 119 7.40 -24.99 -17.83
C THR A 119 7.11 -25.11 -16.34
N ARG A 120 5.87 -25.10 -15.93
CA ARG A 120 5.38 -25.14 -14.55
C ARG A 120 6.01 -24.09 -13.63
N ARG A 121 6.51 -23.02 -14.22
CA ARG A 121 7.23 -21.94 -13.54
C ARG A 121 6.60 -20.60 -13.85
N GLY A 122 6.12 -19.89 -12.80
CA GLY A 122 5.41 -18.64 -12.99
C GLY A 122 5.18 -17.88 -11.69
N PHE A 123 4.52 -16.74 -11.78
CA PHE A 123 4.05 -15.93 -10.67
C PHE A 123 2.51 -15.81 -10.71
N CYS A 124 1.92 -15.04 -9.80
CA CYS A 124 0.47 -15.01 -9.58
C CYS A 124 -0.38 -14.91 -10.86
N GLU A 125 0.03 -14.13 -11.85
CA GLU A 125 -0.70 -14.00 -13.11
C GLU A 125 -0.78 -15.33 -13.91
N HIS A 126 0.31 -16.10 -13.94
CA HIS A 126 0.36 -17.40 -14.63
C HIS A 126 -0.60 -18.40 -13.97
N TYR A 127 -0.53 -18.51 -12.64
CA TYR A 127 -1.41 -19.38 -11.86
C TYR A 127 -2.87 -18.97 -12.00
N THR A 128 -3.15 -17.66 -11.92
CA THR A 128 -4.51 -17.13 -12.05
C THR A 128 -5.08 -17.37 -13.46
N ALA A 129 -4.29 -17.08 -14.51
CA ALA A 129 -4.73 -17.30 -15.88
C ALA A 129 -5.00 -18.78 -16.16
N ALA A 130 -4.10 -19.66 -15.75
CA ALA A 130 -4.26 -21.10 -15.90
C ALA A 130 -5.48 -21.63 -15.12
N PHE A 131 -5.63 -21.21 -13.87
CA PHE A 131 -6.77 -21.61 -13.04
C PHE A 131 -8.11 -21.15 -13.61
N VAL A 132 -8.21 -19.87 -14.04
CA VAL A 132 -9.44 -19.34 -14.66
C VAL A 132 -9.77 -20.08 -15.94
N THR A 133 -8.77 -20.37 -16.78
CA THR A 133 -8.98 -21.13 -18.02
C THR A 133 -9.47 -22.55 -17.73
N LEU A 134 -8.90 -23.23 -16.74
CA LEU A 134 -9.32 -24.58 -16.33
C LEU A 134 -10.76 -24.57 -15.76
N MET A 135 -11.11 -23.58 -14.92
CA MET A 135 -12.48 -23.46 -14.40
C MET A 135 -13.49 -23.22 -15.51
N ARG A 136 -13.19 -22.30 -16.44
CA ARG A 136 -14.04 -22.03 -17.59
C ARG A 136 -14.20 -23.26 -18.50
N ALA A 137 -13.12 -23.99 -18.76
CA ALA A 137 -13.15 -25.23 -19.50
C ALA A 137 -14.00 -26.31 -18.82
N ALA A 138 -14.00 -26.34 -17.46
CA ALA A 138 -14.87 -27.21 -16.66
C ALA A 138 -16.31 -26.68 -16.53
N GLY A 139 -16.72 -25.64 -17.27
CA GLY A 139 -18.09 -25.09 -17.22
C GLY A 139 -18.41 -24.27 -15.98
N ILE A 140 -17.40 -23.88 -15.19
CA ILE A 140 -17.52 -23.05 -13.98
C ILE A 140 -17.18 -21.60 -14.35
N PRO A 141 -18.12 -20.64 -14.22
CA PRO A 141 -17.84 -19.24 -14.48
C PRO A 141 -16.70 -18.73 -13.58
N ALA A 142 -15.67 -18.16 -14.20
CA ALA A 142 -14.49 -17.70 -13.49
C ALA A 142 -13.93 -16.41 -14.09
N ARG A 143 -13.30 -15.57 -13.24
CA ARG A 143 -12.65 -14.34 -13.67
C ARG A 143 -11.34 -14.12 -12.94
N ALA A 144 -10.39 -13.44 -13.59
CA ALA A 144 -9.16 -12.99 -12.99
C ALA A 144 -9.37 -11.60 -12.36
N ILE A 145 -8.86 -11.41 -11.18
CA ILE A 145 -8.89 -10.14 -10.44
C ILE A 145 -7.46 -9.69 -10.21
N ASN A 146 -7.20 -8.42 -10.52
CA ASN A 146 -5.94 -7.75 -10.22
C ASN A 146 -6.15 -6.74 -9.09
N GLY A 147 -5.24 -6.75 -8.14
CA GLY A 147 -5.30 -5.86 -6.99
C GLY A 147 -4.00 -5.88 -6.20
N TYR A 148 -4.12 -5.78 -4.90
CA TYR A 148 -2.99 -5.83 -3.97
C TYR A 148 -3.25 -6.85 -2.88
N LEU A 149 -2.21 -7.51 -2.44
CA LEU A 149 -2.26 -8.51 -1.38
C LEU A 149 -1.41 -8.05 -0.20
N GLY A 150 -2.08 -7.75 0.92
CA GLY A 150 -1.41 -7.29 2.12
C GLY A 150 -0.89 -5.86 2.01
N GLY A 151 0.22 -5.62 2.69
CA GLY A 151 0.90 -4.34 2.83
C GLY A 151 1.68 -4.29 4.14
N GLU A 152 2.49 -3.26 4.33
CA GLU A 152 3.26 -3.04 5.55
C GLU A 152 2.41 -2.27 6.58
N VAL A 153 2.11 -2.91 7.70
CA VAL A 153 1.36 -2.28 8.80
C VAL A 153 2.28 -1.30 9.54
N ASN A 154 1.92 -0.04 9.54
CA ASN A 154 2.53 0.96 10.40
C ASN A 154 1.64 1.15 11.65
N ALA A 155 1.96 0.39 12.71
CA ALA A 155 1.19 0.41 13.95
C ALA A 155 1.22 1.78 14.65
N ALA A 156 2.33 2.51 14.56
CA ALA A 156 2.46 3.83 15.18
C ALA A 156 1.65 4.91 14.44
N GLY A 157 1.50 4.77 13.11
CA GLY A 157 0.68 5.66 12.28
C GLY A 157 -0.76 5.19 12.07
N ASN A 158 -1.10 3.98 12.51
CA ASN A 158 -2.40 3.32 12.32
C ASN A 158 -2.86 3.32 10.85
N TYR A 159 -1.97 2.89 9.96
CA TYR A 159 -2.27 2.71 8.53
C TYR A 159 -1.52 1.51 7.95
N ILE A 160 -1.96 1.06 6.78
CA ILE A 160 -1.29 0.05 5.99
C ILE A 160 -0.69 0.72 4.76
N LEU A 161 0.60 0.54 4.54
CA LEU A 161 1.30 1.00 3.36
C LEU A 161 1.34 -0.10 2.31
N VAL A 162 0.55 0.06 1.25
CA VAL A 162 0.50 -0.86 0.11
C VAL A 162 1.38 -0.31 -1.00
N ARG A 163 2.33 -1.10 -1.47
CA ARG A 163 3.27 -0.73 -2.53
C ARG A 163 2.93 -1.44 -3.84
N GLN A 164 3.46 -0.93 -4.95
CA GLN A 164 3.33 -1.60 -6.25
C GLN A 164 3.90 -3.04 -6.23
N ALA A 165 4.88 -3.31 -5.39
CA ALA A 165 5.42 -4.65 -5.20
C ALA A 165 4.44 -5.63 -4.52
N ASP A 166 3.38 -5.13 -3.88
CA ASP A 166 2.31 -5.93 -3.29
C ASP A 166 1.19 -6.23 -4.30
N ALA A 167 1.37 -5.80 -5.57
CA ALA A 167 0.46 -6.15 -6.64
C ALA A 167 0.32 -7.67 -6.76
N HIS A 168 -0.91 -8.13 -6.92
CA HIS A 168 -1.25 -9.54 -6.93
C HIS A 168 -2.45 -9.82 -7.82
N ALA A 169 -2.47 -11.00 -8.40
CA ALA A 169 -3.59 -11.52 -9.16
C ALA A 169 -4.16 -12.77 -8.50
N TRP A 170 -5.49 -12.85 -8.44
CA TRP A 170 -6.22 -14.02 -7.94
C TRP A 170 -7.42 -14.31 -8.82
N ALA A 171 -8.06 -15.43 -8.60
CA ALA A 171 -9.28 -15.80 -9.32
C ALA A 171 -10.51 -15.60 -8.44
N GLU A 172 -11.65 -15.42 -9.07
CA GLU A 172 -12.96 -15.63 -8.49
C GLU A 172 -13.72 -16.64 -9.33
N VAL A 173 -14.42 -17.54 -8.65
CA VAL A 173 -15.33 -18.51 -9.26
C VAL A 173 -16.75 -18.25 -8.80
N TRP A 174 -17.71 -18.42 -9.68
CA TRP A 174 -19.11 -18.22 -9.32
C TRP A 174 -19.81 -19.57 -9.13
N THR A 175 -20.54 -19.68 -8.03
CA THR A 175 -21.44 -20.81 -7.76
C THR A 175 -22.83 -20.33 -7.37
N ALA A 176 -23.85 -21.13 -7.63
CA ALA A 176 -25.22 -20.77 -7.27
C ALA A 176 -25.42 -20.63 -5.75
N GLU A 177 -24.62 -21.33 -4.96
CA GLU A 177 -24.72 -21.33 -3.49
C GLU A 177 -24.08 -20.10 -2.86
N SER A 178 -22.88 -19.70 -3.33
CA SER A 178 -22.04 -18.70 -2.69
C SER A 178 -21.94 -17.40 -3.47
N GLY A 179 -22.33 -17.36 -4.76
CA GLY A 179 -22.00 -16.26 -5.66
C GLY A 179 -20.52 -16.27 -6.04
N TRP A 180 -19.94 -15.10 -6.28
CA TRP A 180 -18.51 -14.96 -6.53
C TRP A 180 -17.72 -15.27 -5.26
N THR A 181 -16.82 -16.24 -5.35
CA THR A 181 -15.95 -16.69 -4.28
C THR A 181 -14.50 -16.55 -4.70
N ARG A 182 -13.71 -15.88 -3.88
CA ARG A 182 -12.27 -15.69 -4.09
C ARG A 182 -11.53 -17.02 -3.95
N VAL A 183 -10.67 -17.29 -4.91
CA VAL A 183 -9.74 -18.43 -4.91
C VAL A 183 -8.37 -17.92 -5.34
N ASP A 184 -7.37 -18.09 -4.51
CA ASP A 184 -6.00 -17.72 -4.84
C ASP A 184 -5.19 -18.98 -5.14
N PRO A 185 -4.95 -19.32 -6.42
CA PRO A 185 -4.20 -20.52 -6.78
C PRO A 185 -2.72 -20.45 -6.38
N THR A 186 -2.18 -19.23 -6.18
CA THR A 186 -0.81 -19.05 -5.71
C THR A 186 -0.61 -19.64 -4.31
N SER A 187 -1.65 -19.63 -3.46
CA SER A 187 -1.59 -20.18 -2.11
C SER A 187 -1.35 -21.69 -2.09
N ALA A 188 -1.63 -22.37 -3.18
CA ALA A 188 -1.38 -23.82 -3.29
C ALA A 188 0.12 -24.15 -3.47
N VAL A 189 0.92 -23.21 -3.99
CA VAL A 189 2.33 -23.41 -4.35
C VAL A 189 3.27 -22.58 -3.48
N ALA A 190 2.87 -21.38 -3.13
CA ALA A 190 3.65 -20.44 -2.32
C ALA A 190 2.76 -19.79 -1.25
N PRO A 191 2.28 -20.55 -0.23
CA PRO A 191 1.41 -20.04 0.81
C PRO A 191 2.05 -18.86 1.57
N GLU A 192 3.36 -18.89 1.76
CA GLU A 192 4.12 -17.82 2.40
C GLU A 192 4.02 -16.48 1.63
N ARG A 193 3.85 -16.52 0.30
CA ARG A 193 3.65 -15.31 -0.50
C ARG A 193 2.30 -14.65 -0.18
N VAL A 194 1.29 -15.47 0.08
CA VAL A 194 -0.07 -15.03 0.40
C VAL A 194 -0.18 -14.60 1.86
N GLU A 195 0.45 -15.35 2.78
CA GLU A 195 0.36 -15.10 4.22
C GLU A 195 1.26 -13.96 4.70
N LEU A 196 2.48 -13.83 4.15
CA LEU A 196 3.50 -12.90 4.64
C LEU A 196 3.66 -11.64 3.77
N GLY A 197 3.17 -11.67 2.54
CA GLY A 197 3.33 -10.58 1.60
C GLY A 197 4.75 -10.46 0.97
N SER A 198 4.90 -9.50 0.05
CA SER A 198 6.10 -9.36 -0.77
C SER A 198 7.33 -8.87 -0.01
N GLU A 199 7.14 -8.03 0.99
CA GLU A 199 8.25 -7.42 1.74
C GLU A 199 8.94 -8.43 2.65
N ALA A 200 8.18 -9.27 3.34
CA ALA A 200 8.74 -10.33 4.19
C ALA A 200 9.56 -11.32 3.35
N LEU A 201 9.05 -11.71 2.18
CA LEU A 201 9.79 -12.60 1.27
C LEU A 201 11.06 -11.96 0.73
N ARG A 202 11.05 -10.66 0.40
CA ARG A 202 12.27 -9.95 -0.01
C ARG A 202 13.34 -9.94 1.08
N ARG A 203 12.94 -9.73 2.33
CA ARG A 203 13.86 -9.78 3.48
C ARG A 203 14.45 -11.16 3.67
N LEU A 204 13.66 -12.21 3.49
CA LEU A 204 14.14 -13.60 3.56
C LEU A 204 15.08 -13.94 2.40
N ALA A 205 14.73 -13.55 1.18
CA ALA A 205 15.58 -13.73 0.01
C ALA A 205 16.93 -12.99 0.14
N ALA A 206 16.92 -11.77 0.70
CA ALA A 206 18.15 -11.02 1.00
C ALA A 206 19.06 -11.71 2.03
N ARG A 207 18.49 -12.59 2.89
CA ARG A 207 19.21 -13.44 3.85
C ARG A 207 19.58 -14.82 3.30
N GLY A 208 19.37 -15.05 2.00
CA GLY A 208 19.69 -16.32 1.35
C GLY A 208 18.70 -17.46 1.62
N VAL A 209 17.52 -17.15 2.17
CA VAL A 209 16.47 -18.13 2.41
C VAL A 209 15.60 -18.28 1.16
N ALA A 210 15.57 -19.49 0.58
CA ALA A 210 14.74 -19.77 -0.59
C ALA A 210 13.25 -19.84 -0.21
N ALA A 211 12.40 -19.13 -0.97
CA ALA A 211 10.96 -19.24 -0.85
C ALA A 211 10.52 -20.70 -1.10
N GLY A 212 9.60 -21.21 -0.28
CA GLY A 212 9.11 -22.59 -0.39
C GLY A 212 9.91 -23.65 0.37
N SER A 213 11.02 -23.29 1.03
CA SER A 213 11.87 -24.25 1.77
C SER A 213 11.60 -24.31 3.27
N LEU A 214 10.76 -23.42 3.81
CA LEU A 214 10.52 -23.29 5.25
C LEU A 214 9.03 -23.28 5.60
N SER A 215 8.67 -23.87 6.74
CA SER A 215 7.34 -23.66 7.31
C SER A 215 7.16 -22.22 7.76
N THR A 216 5.92 -21.74 7.78
CA THR A 216 5.56 -20.37 8.24
C THR A 216 6.20 -20.02 9.60
N ALA A 217 6.28 -21.01 10.53
CA ALA A 217 6.91 -20.81 11.83
C ALA A 217 8.45 -20.63 11.74
N ALA A 218 9.12 -21.33 10.83
CA ALA A 218 10.57 -21.19 10.61
C ALA A 218 10.87 -19.84 9.95
N VAL A 219 10.00 -19.38 9.02
CA VAL A 219 10.07 -18.07 8.39
C VAL A 219 9.93 -16.95 9.42
N LEU A 220 8.94 -17.03 10.31
CA LEU A 220 8.73 -16.03 11.36
C LEU A 220 9.94 -15.94 12.31
N ARG A 221 10.57 -17.06 12.69
CA ARG A 221 11.80 -17.05 13.49
C ARG A 221 12.99 -16.44 12.76
N ALA A 222 13.09 -16.64 11.43
CA ALA A 222 14.18 -16.07 10.61
C ALA A 222 14.04 -14.55 10.41
N ILE A 223 12.88 -13.96 10.71
CA ILE A 223 12.62 -12.50 10.63
C ILE A 223 13.05 -11.77 11.91
N GLU A 224 13.54 -12.44 12.96
CA GLU A 224 14.10 -11.75 14.13
C GLU A 224 15.23 -10.80 13.70
N LEU A 225 14.93 -9.50 13.84
CA LEU A 225 15.80 -8.41 13.40
C LEU A 225 16.94 -8.22 14.41
N GLY A 226 18.16 -8.08 13.93
CA GLY A 226 19.29 -7.61 14.75
C GLY A 226 19.07 -6.15 15.19
N GLY A 227 19.77 -5.71 16.24
CA GLY A 227 19.54 -4.39 16.85
C GLY A 227 19.62 -3.21 15.87
N TRP A 228 20.56 -3.19 14.94
CA TRP A 228 20.69 -2.13 13.94
C TRP A 228 19.58 -2.18 12.86
N GLU A 229 19.09 -3.37 12.50
CA GLU A 229 17.98 -3.56 11.56
C GLU A 229 16.66 -3.09 12.18
N GLN A 230 16.49 -3.31 13.50
CA GLN A 230 15.36 -2.74 14.23
C GLN A 230 15.42 -1.21 14.23
N ALA A 231 16.59 -0.61 14.50
CA ALA A 231 16.76 0.84 14.45
C ALA A 231 16.46 1.41 13.05
N ALA A 232 16.93 0.76 12.00
CA ALA A 232 16.64 1.14 10.61
C ALA A 232 15.15 1.02 10.28
N LEU A 233 14.48 -0.04 10.76
CA LEU A 233 13.04 -0.22 10.60
C LEU A 233 12.25 0.91 11.30
N TYR A 234 12.59 1.21 12.58
CA TYR A 234 11.95 2.31 13.31
C TYR A 234 12.16 3.65 12.62
N THR A 235 13.39 3.95 12.17
CA THR A 235 13.69 5.18 11.43
C THR A 235 12.83 5.29 10.17
N ARG A 236 12.71 4.21 9.41
CA ARG A 236 11.86 4.16 8.21
C ARG A 236 10.38 4.35 8.55
N LEU A 237 9.86 3.66 9.58
CA LEU A 237 8.47 3.80 10.02
C LEU A 237 8.16 5.22 10.47
N TYR A 238 9.04 5.85 11.25
CA TYR A 238 8.87 7.24 11.67
C TYR A 238 9.00 8.23 10.50
N TRP A 239 9.88 7.95 9.54
CA TRP A 239 9.98 8.73 8.32
C TRP A 239 8.70 8.64 7.47
N ASP A 240 8.16 7.42 7.31
CA ASP A 240 6.90 7.20 6.59
C ASP A 240 5.73 7.89 7.30
N ILE A 241 5.68 7.85 8.64
CA ILE A 241 4.70 8.59 9.46
C ILE A 241 4.83 10.10 9.21
N THR A 242 6.04 10.63 9.31
CA THR A 242 6.31 12.06 9.11
C THR A 242 5.87 12.50 7.72
N ASN A 243 6.24 11.73 6.69
CA ASN A 243 5.81 11.97 5.32
C ASN A 243 4.29 11.86 5.15
N PHE A 244 3.66 10.84 5.75
CA PHE A 244 2.21 10.66 5.68
C PHE A 244 1.48 11.87 6.27
N TYR A 245 1.85 12.30 7.49
CA TYR A 245 1.25 13.47 8.12
C TYR A 245 1.61 14.78 7.40
N TRP A 246 2.85 14.93 6.93
CA TRP A 246 3.26 16.07 6.12
C TRP A 246 2.38 16.22 4.88
N TYR A 247 2.20 15.14 4.13
CA TYR A 247 1.33 15.17 2.95
C TYR A 247 -0.13 15.41 3.31
N ARG A 248 -0.62 14.80 4.38
CA ARG A 248 -2.01 14.96 4.83
C ARG A 248 -2.31 16.37 5.35
N TRP A 249 -1.36 16.99 6.03
CA TRP A 249 -1.57 18.29 6.68
C TRP A 249 -0.98 19.46 5.89
N VAL A 250 0.08 19.28 5.14
CA VAL A 250 0.81 20.34 4.43
C VAL A 250 0.58 20.29 2.93
N SER A 251 0.82 19.14 2.27
CA SER A 251 0.72 19.04 0.80
C SER A 251 -0.73 18.88 0.32
N ASP A 252 -1.59 18.23 1.09
CA ASP A 252 -3.03 18.10 0.83
C ASP A 252 -3.83 19.34 1.32
N TYR A 253 -3.09 20.39 1.77
CA TYR A 253 -3.62 21.68 2.16
C TYR A 253 -3.96 22.50 0.91
N GLY A 254 -4.84 21.91 0.10
CA GLY A 254 -5.29 22.51 -1.15
C GLY A 254 -5.97 23.87 -0.93
N GLN A 255 -5.98 24.68 -1.97
CA GLN A 255 -6.51 26.07 -1.99
C GLN A 255 -7.87 26.21 -1.28
N ARG A 256 -8.79 25.25 -1.46
CA ARG A 256 -10.10 25.23 -0.78
C ARG A 256 -10.04 25.01 0.74
N ARG A 257 -9.01 24.34 1.25
CA ARG A 257 -8.81 24.18 2.71
C ARG A 257 -8.13 25.40 3.30
N GLN A 258 -7.21 26.04 2.56
CA GLN A 258 -6.61 27.31 2.95
C GLN A 258 -7.67 28.40 3.05
N GLU A 259 -8.53 28.54 2.07
CA GLU A 259 -9.63 29.50 2.05
C GLU A 259 -10.55 29.31 3.27
N ARG A 260 -10.99 28.08 3.53
CA ARG A 260 -11.85 27.77 4.71
C ARG A 260 -11.14 28.00 6.06
N PHE A 261 -9.85 27.77 6.15
CA PHE A 261 -9.08 28.04 7.35
C PHE A 261 -8.92 29.55 7.57
N LEU A 262 -8.58 30.30 6.53
CA LEU A 262 -8.49 31.75 6.56
C LEU A 262 -9.86 32.38 6.86
N GLU A 263 -10.93 31.86 6.30
CA GLU A 263 -12.29 32.28 6.62
C GLU A 263 -12.64 32.06 8.11
N ARG A 264 -12.28 30.91 8.69
CA ARG A 264 -12.50 30.63 10.13
C ARG A 264 -11.71 31.57 11.05
N LEU A 265 -10.56 32.03 10.61
CA LEU A 265 -9.74 33.02 11.33
C LEU A 265 -10.17 34.46 11.06
N GLY A 266 -11.24 34.68 10.25
CA GLY A 266 -11.68 36.02 9.84
C GLY A 266 -10.73 36.70 8.84
N LEU A 267 -9.75 35.96 8.28
CA LEU A 267 -8.70 36.48 7.40
C LEU A 267 -9.00 36.24 5.92
N GLY A 268 -10.10 35.59 5.57
CA GLY A 268 -10.45 35.18 4.21
C GLY A 268 -10.65 36.32 3.20
N LYS A 269 -10.80 37.54 3.67
CA LYS A 269 -10.96 38.74 2.82
C LYS A 269 -9.68 39.59 2.72
N LEU A 270 -8.58 39.20 3.36
CA LEU A 270 -7.35 39.97 3.34
C LEU A 270 -6.58 39.73 2.03
N PRO A 271 -6.14 40.80 1.36
CA PRO A 271 -5.30 40.68 0.17
C PRO A 271 -3.94 40.05 0.56
N TRP A 272 -3.38 39.28 -0.34
CA TRP A 272 -2.09 38.60 -0.14
C TRP A 272 -0.96 39.50 0.35
N GLY A 273 -0.98 40.78 -0.09
CA GLY A 273 -0.03 41.80 0.36
C GLY A 273 -0.10 42.07 1.88
N ALA A 274 -1.33 42.06 2.46
CA ALA A 274 -1.49 42.27 3.90
C ALA A 274 -0.98 41.09 4.72
N LEU A 275 -1.19 39.84 4.23
CA LEU A 275 -0.65 38.64 4.86
C LEU A 275 0.89 38.60 4.80
N LEU A 276 1.48 38.97 3.67
CA LEU A 276 2.93 39.07 3.52
C LEU A 276 3.49 40.17 4.42
N GLY A 277 2.80 41.33 4.50
CA GLY A 277 3.19 42.42 5.40
C GLY A 277 3.16 42.01 6.88
N ALA A 278 2.13 41.29 7.29
CA ALA A 278 2.03 40.77 8.66
C ALA A 278 3.13 39.74 8.98
N LEU A 279 3.47 38.86 8.02
CA LEU A 279 4.57 37.90 8.18
C LEU A 279 5.92 38.61 8.32
N LEU A 280 6.21 39.59 7.45
CA LEU A 280 7.46 40.37 7.52
C LEU A 280 7.57 41.17 8.82
N ALA A 281 6.46 41.76 9.26
CA ALA A 281 6.42 42.48 10.55
C ALA A 281 6.67 41.52 11.73
N GLY A 282 6.10 40.29 11.70
CA GLY A 282 6.35 39.27 12.70
C GLY A 282 7.82 38.83 12.75
N ILE A 283 8.45 38.61 11.60
CA ILE A 283 9.87 38.29 11.48
C ILE A 283 10.74 39.42 12.01
N ALA A 284 10.44 40.67 11.65
CA ALA A 284 11.17 41.85 12.13
C ALA A 284 11.06 41.98 13.64
N LEU A 285 9.88 41.74 14.23
CA LEU A 285 9.67 41.75 15.67
C LEU A 285 10.50 40.68 16.39
N LEU A 286 10.53 39.45 15.85
CA LEU A 286 11.34 38.36 16.41
C LEU A 286 12.84 38.65 16.34
N LEU A 287 13.32 39.17 15.22
CA LEU A 287 14.72 39.55 15.05
C LEU A 287 15.12 40.70 16.00
N THR A 288 14.24 41.69 16.17
CA THR A 288 14.44 42.77 17.12
C THR A 288 14.45 42.26 18.54
N ALA A 289 13.52 41.38 18.92
CA ALA A 289 13.50 40.76 20.25
C ALA A 289 14.76 39.92 20.51
N TYR A 290 15.23 39.17 19.52
CA TYR A 290 16.49 38.41 19.59
C TYR A 290 17.71 39.31 19.74
N ALA A 291 17.80 40.38 18.97
CA ALA A 291 18.89 41.36 19.08
C ALA A 291 18.92 42.03 20.49
N LEU A 292 17.75 42.45 20.99
CA LEU A 292 17.61 43.01 22.34
C LEU A 292 17.96 41.97 23.41
N TRP A 293 17.66 40.69 23.20
CA TRP A 293 18.05 39.61 24.11
C TRP A 293 19.58 39.41 24.12
N GLN A 294 20.23 39.45 22.98
CA GLN A 294 21.69 39.34 22.86
C GLN A 294 22.41 40.57 23.51
N TRP A 295 21.80 41.76 23.38
CA TRP A 295 22.37 42.97 23.97
C TRP A 295 22.13 43.10 25.51
N ARG A 296 21.45 42.14 26.11
CA ARG A 296 21.33 42.11 27.55
C ARG A 296 22.73 41.94 28.17
N PRO A 297 23.18 42.86 29.01
CA PRO A 297 24.50 42.76 29.63
C PRO A 297 24.59 41.45 30.44
N THR A 298 25.55 40.62 30.08
CA THR A 298 25.85 39.41 30.85
C THR A 298 26.17 39.81 32.26
N ARG A 299 25.34 39.44 33.24
CA ARG A 299 25.64 39.63 34.66
C ARG A 299 26.89 38.82 34.94
N THR A 300 27.99 39.54 35.32
CA THR A 300 29.22 38.90 35.78
C THR A 300 28.88 38.01 36.97
N ARG A 301 29.10 36.72 36.80
CA ARG A 301 28.86 35.71 37.86
C ARG A 301 29.88 35.82 39.00
N ASP A 302 31.01 36.48 38.77
CA ASP A 302 32.03 36.72 39.78
C ASP A 302 31.64 37.92 40.67
N PRO A 303 31.34 37.70 41.96
CA PRO A 303 30.90 38.76 42.84
C PRO A 303 32.01 39.79 43.11
N VAL A 304 33.29 39.39 43.04
CA VAL A 304 34.43 40.27 43.22
C VAL A 304 34.55 41.21 42.01
N LEU A 305 34.48 40.69 40.82
CA LEU A 305 34.52 41.49 39.61
C LEU A 305 33.31 42.44 39.51
N ALA A 306 32.14 42.02 39.96
CA ALA A 306 30.95 42.86 39.99
C ALA A 306 31.11 44.06 40.99
N GLN A 307 31.69 43.83 42.14
CA GLN A 307 31.99 44.92 43.11
C GLN A 307 33.09 45.85 42.58
N TYR A 308 34.13 45.32 41.98
CA TYR A 308 35.20 46.12 41.37
C TYR A 308 34.65 47.00 40.20
N LEU A 309 33.83 46.48 39.37
CA LEU A 309 33.20 47.27 38.29
C LEU A 309 32.21 48.33 38.83
N ARG A 310 31.55 48.07 39.96
CA ARG A 310 30.74 49.10 40.64
C ARG A 310 31.62 50.24 41.25
N PHE A 311 32.75 49.89 41.82
CA PHE A 311 33.71 50.85 42.30
C PHE A 311 34.31 51.74 41.23
N CYS A 312 34.73 51.11 40.10
CA CYS A 312 35.23 51.82 38.93
C CYS A 312 34.18 52.78 38.34
N ARG A 313 32.91 52.42 38.33
CA ARG A 313 31.82 53.29 37.88
C ARG A 313 31.60 54.48 38.80
N LYS A 314 31.76 54.31 40.10
CA LYS A 314 31.71 55.42 41.12
C LYS A 314 32.86 56.42 40.91
N LEU A 315 34.09 55.92 40.72
CA LEU A 315 35.27 56.74 40.42
C LEU A 315 35.14 57.53 39.13
N ALA A 316 34.64 56.89 38.08
CA ALA A 316 34.38 57.54 36.77
C ALA A 316 33.36 58.70 36.93
N ARG A 317 32.34 58.55 37.76
CA ARG A 317 31.37 59.62 38.09
C ARG A 317 31.98 60.74 38.93
N ALA A 318 33.02 60.47 39.62
CA ALA A 318 33.80 61.46 40.41
C ALA A 318 34.93 62.12 39.60
N GLY A 319 34.97 61.92 38.27
CA GLY A 319 35.97 62.53 37.40
C GLY A 319 37.31 61.79 37.32
N LEU A 320 37.42 60.60 37.88
CA LEU A 320 38.62 59.74 37.87
C LEU A 320 38.35 58.46 37.04
N PRO A 321 38.36 58.56 35.66
CA PRO A 321 38.16 57.39 34.83
C PRO A 321 39.39 56.46 34.91
N ARG A 322 39.12 55.14 34.81
CA ARG A 322 40.18 54.15 34.70
C ARG A 322 40.90 54.33 33.35
N ALA A 323 42.22 54.37 33.39
CA ALA A 323 43.03 54.26 32.18
C ALA A 323 42.79 52.87 31.51
N PRO A 324 42.79 52.79 30.18
CA PRO A 324 42.49 51.56 29.43
C PRO A 324 43.45 50.43 29.77
#